data_a753c3c00aa7bae0a4371d8321101ecb
#
_entry.id   a753c3c00aa7bae0a4371d8321101ecb
#
_cell.length_a   1.000
_cell.length_b   1.000
_cell.length_c   1.000
_cell.angle_alpha   90.00
_cell.angle_beta   90.00
_cell.angle_gamma   90.00
#
_symmetry.space_group_name_H-M   'P 1'
#
loop_
_entity.id
_entity.type
_entity.pdbx_description
1 polymer ?
#
loop_
_entity_poly.entity_id
_entity_poly.type
_entity_poly.pdbx_seq_one_letter_code
_entity_poly.pdbx_strand_id
1 'polypeptide(L)'
;ISGLACGKPIRGCVAFLGGPLHFLTELKAAFIRTLKLTEDTTVDPGNSHLFAAMGAALQAENAREIPIEKLTALLQKGVAVSSEMPRLEPLFQNRAEYDAFCNRHAKAVVKKEELAGYTGNCFLGIDAGSTTTKLVLIGEKGQLLYQFYRGNQGNPIQTAQFAIGQLQKQLPQTAKIVRGCSTGYGEALLKSAFSLDEGVVETIAHCTAASFFDPKVDCVLDIGGQDMKCIKLKNGTVDNIMLNEACSSGCGSFIENFAESMGYTAPEFAREALFASSPVDLGTRCTVFMNSNVKQAQKEGAKVSDISAGLAYSVIKNALYKVIKLASSEDLGSHIVVQGGTFHNQAVLRAFEKITGVEATCPDISGLMGAFGAALVARQHYRGQDTTTISLEEMLRLSYTSKSIRCGGCSNNCM
;
A
#
# COMPACT_ATOMS: atom_id res chain seq x y z
N ILE A 1 11.84 3.84 26.44
CA ILE A 1 12.83 3.61 27.51
C ILE A 1 12.18 2.83 28.65
N SER A 2 11.12 3.37 29.28
CA SER A 2 10.47 2.73 30.42
C SER A 2 10.02 1.28 30.19
N GLY A 3 9.47 1.00 29.01
CA GLY A 3 9.05 -0.35 28.61
C GLY A 3 10.23 -1.33 28.49
N LEU A 4 11.36 -0.89 27.93
CA LEU A 4 12.56 -1.73 27.79
C LEU A 4 13.27 -1.95 29.13
N ALA A 5 13.28 -0.92 29.99
CA ALA A 5 13.84 -1.02 31.34
C ALA A 5 12.93 -1.76 32.32
N CYS A 6 11.70 -2.13 31.91
CA CYS A 6 10.69 -2.76 32.76
C CYS A 6 10.46 -2.00 34.07
N GLY A 7 10.47 -0.66 34.02
CA GLY A 7 10.32 0.21 35.17
C GLY A 7 11.54 0.30 36.11
N LYS A 8 12.64 -0.41 35.80
CA LYS A 8 13.88 -0.33 36.58
C LYS A 8 14.59 0.98 36.33
N PRO A 9 15.16 1.63 37.37
CA PRO A 9 15.91 2.85 37.20
C PRO A 9 17.22 2.57 36.43
N ILE A 10 17.53 3.39 35.42
CA ILE A 10 18.81 3.40 34.73
C ILE A 10 19.76 4.24 35.62
N ARG A 11 20.83 3.64 36.07
CA ARG A 11 21.78 4.25 37.01
C ARG A 11 23.22 4.14 36.47
N GLY A 12 24.11 5.03 36.93
CA GLY A 12 25.52 5.08 36.53
C GLY A 12 25.72 5.79 35.19
N CYS A 13 26.89 5.58 34.56
CA CYS A 13 27.22 6.17 33.27
C CYS A 13 26.50 5.44 32.16
N VAL A 14 25.89 6.20 31.26
CA VAL A 14 25.14 5.71 30.09
C VAL A 14 25.95 6.00 28.83
N ALA A 15 26.38 4.95 28.14
CA ALA A 15 27.06 5.08 26.85
C ALA A 15 26.05 5.04 25.69
N PHE A 16 26.15 6.01 24.79
CA PHE A 16 25.33 6.11 23.59
C PHE A 16 26.04 5.46 22.41
N LEU A 17 25.60 4.26 22.03
CA LEU A 17 26.23 3.45 20.99
C LEU A 17 25.27 3.14 19.84
N GLY A 18 25.82 2.86 18.67
CA GLY A 18 25.06 2.46 17.49
C GLY A 18 24.65 3.63 16.59
N GLY A 19 24.30 3.31 15.35
CA GLY A 19 24.01 4.29 14.30
C GLY A 19 22.93 5.32 14.67
N PRO A 20 21.74 4.93 15.13
CA PRO A 20 20.69 5.90 15.44
C PRO A 20 21.10 6.96 16.46
N LEU A 21 21.82 6.57 17.54
CA LEU A 21 22.23 7.51 18.58
C LEU A 21 23.49 8.29 18.20
N HIS A 22 24.25 7.81 17.19
CA HIS A 22 25.36 8.54 16.62
C HIS A 22 24.91 9.63 15.64
N PHE A 23 24.01 9.29 14.70
CA PHE A 23 23.62 10.19 13.62
C PHE A 23 22.43 11.09 13.97
N LEU A 24 21.52 10.66 14.86
CA LEU A 24 20.33 11.42 15.24
C LEU A 24 20.57 12.17 16.55
N THR A 25 21.17 13.35 16.47
CA THR A 25 21.56 14.18 17.61
C THR A 25 20.38 14.53 18.51
N GLU A 26 19.21 14.86 17.91
CA GLU A 26 17.98 15.18 18.65
C GLU A 26 17.43 13.97 19.42
N LEU A 27 17.52 12.76 18.83
CA LEU A 27 17.14 11.54 19.54
C LEU A 27 18.02 11.33 20.78
N LYS A 28 19.35 11.48 20.65
CA LYS A 28 20.31 11.40 21.75
C LYS A 28 19.99 12.46 22.81
N ALA A 29 19.80 13.71 22.43
CA ALA A 29 19.43 14.79 23.33
C ALA A 29 18.12 14.49 24.07
N ALA A 30 17.13 13.90 23.42
CA ALA A 30 15.88 13.48 24.06
C ALA A 30 16.11 12.39 25.13
N PHE A 31 17.00 11.42 24.89
CA PHE A 31 17.41 10.42 25.88
C PHE A 31 18.06 11.08 27.12
N ILE A 32 19.02 11.98 26.89
CA ILE A 32 19.72 12.72 27.96
C ILE A 32 18.70 13.48 28.84
N ARG A 33 17.80 14.24 28.23
CA ARG A 33 16.76 14.98 28.95
C ARG A 33 15.81 14.05 29.73
N THR A 34 15.35 12.97 29.09
CA THR A 34 14.38 12.04 29.69
C THR A 34 14.97 11.28 30.88
N LEU A 35 16.23 10.88 30.77
CA LEU A 35 16.92 10.16 31.84
C LEU A 35 17.58 11.10 32.85
N LYS A 36 17.52 12.41 32.64
CA LYS A 36 18.16 13.45 33.50
C LYS A 36 19.66 13.21 33.70
N LEU A 37 20.34 12.81 32.61
CA LEU A 37 21.78 12.57 32.62
C LEU A 37 22.54 13.90 32.66
N THR A 38 23.72 13.88 33.26
CA THR A 38 24.68 14.98 33.33
C THR A 38 25.88 14.65 32.43
N GLU A 39 26.79 15.58 32.24
CA GLU A 39 28.06 15.34 31.52
C GLU A 39 28.86 14.19 32.14
N ASP A 40 28.91 14.12 33.46
CA ASP A 40 29.61 13.05 34.19
C ASP A 40 28.98 11.66 34.06
N THR A 41 27.69 11.61 33.72
CA THR A 41 26.95 10.35 33.58
C THR A 41 26.67 10.00 32.10
N THR A 42 27.16 10.81 31.16
CA THR A 42 26.99 10.61 29.73
C THR A 42 28.32 10.23 29.07
N VAL A 43 28.35 9.11 28.39
CA VAL A 43 29.49 8.66 27.57
C VAL A 43 29.07 8.66 26.11
N ASP A 44 29.66 9.56 25.33
CA ASP A 44 29.36 9.73 23.89
C ASP A 44 30.64 9.59 23.05
N PRO A 45 31.06 8.37 22.71
CA PRO A 45 32.25 8.16 21.89
C PRO A 45 32.05 8.65 20.46
N GLY A 46 33.03 9.37 19.90
CA GLY A 46 32.96 9.94 18.54
C GLY A 46 32.78 8.91 17.41
N ASN A 47 33.09 7.65 17.66
CA ASN A 47 32.94 6.52 16.74
C ASN A 47 31.95 5.46 17.23
N SER A 48 30.96 5.90 17.99
CA SER A 48 29.95 5.06 18.65
C SER A 48 29.22 4.09 17.72
N HIS A 49 29.06 4.43 16.45
CA HIS A 49 28.46 3.57 15.42
C HIS A 49 29.31 2.37 15.01
N LEU A 50 30.62 2.41 15.28
CA LEU A 50 31.55 1.34 14.96
C LEU A 50 31.85 0.38 16.14
N PHE A 51 31.27 0.63 17.32
CA PHE A 51 31.63 -0.12 18.54
C PHE A 51 31.45 -1.63 18.43
N ALA A 52 30.45 -2.10 17.71
CA ALA A 52 30.27 -3.54 17.48
C ALA A 52 31.46 -4.14 16.68
N ALA A 53 31.90 -3.45 15.63
CA ALA A 53 33.03 -3.89 14.82
C ALA A 53 34.34 -3.78 15.60
N MET A 54 34.53 -2.72 16.38
CA MET A 54 35.69 -2.55 17.26
C MET A 54 35.75 -3.65 18.33
N GLY A 55 34.64 -3.96 18.96
CA GLY A 55 34.55 -5.04 19.93
C GLY A 55 34.84 -6.41 19.32
N ALA A 56 34.40 -6.67 18.10
CA ALA A 56 34.73 -7.87 17.36
C ALA A 56 36.20 -7.94 17.03
N ALA A 57 36.86 -6.83 16.63
CA ALA A 57 38.28 -6.76 16.36
C ALA A 57 39.11 -7.02 17.63
N LEU A 58 38.71 -6.44 18.78
CA LEU A 58 39.38 -6.70 20.05
C LEU A 58 39.29 -8.18 20.49
N GLN A 59 38.16 -8.84 20.24
CA GLN A 59 37.99 -10.27 20.51
C GLN A 59 38.83 -11.13 19.58
N ALA A 60 39.19 -10.63 18.41
CA ALA A 60 40.01 -11.37 17.44
C ALA A 60 41.50 -11.48 17.84
N GLU A 61 42.00 -10.73 18.83
CA GLU A 61 43.38 -10.82 19.32
C GLU A 61 43.77 -12.24 19.72
N ASN A 62 42.84 -13.04 20.20
CA ASN A 62 43.08 -14.44 20.56
C ASN A 62 42.56 -15.44 19.53
N ALA A 63 42.12 -14.96 18.36
CA ALA A 63 41.59 -15.81 17.30
C ALA A 63 42.71 -16.40 16.44
N ARG A 64 42.42 -17.52 15.80
CA ARG A 64 43.36 -18.14 14.85
C ARG A 64 43.53 -17.24 13.63
N GLU A 65 44.79 -16.89 13.31
CA GLU A 65 45.11 -16.14 12.09
C GLU A 65 44.74 -16.93 10.83
N ILE A 66 44.10 -16.27 9.90
CA ILE A 66 43.75 -16.82 8.58
C ILE A 66 44.40 -15.92 7.52
N PRO A 67 45.27 -16.44 6.65
CA PRO A 67 45.84 -15.67 5.54
C PRO A 67 44.74 -15.13 4.63
N ILE A 68 44.90 -13.90 4.15
CA ILE A 68 43.88 -13.22 3.34
C ILE A 68 43.58 -13.96 2.02
N GLU A 69 44.64 -14.62 1.45
CA GLU A 69 44.44 -15.46 0.25
C GLU A 69 43.54 -16.63 0.51
N LYS A 70 43.61 -17.25 1.70
CA LYS A 70 42.75 -18.35 2.11
C LYS A 70 41.32 -17.87 2.35
N LEU A 71 41.13 -16.68 2.96
CA LEU A 71 39.84 -16.08 3.15
C LEU A 71 39.20 -15.76 1.79
N THR A 72 39.97 -15.16 0.88
CA THR A 72 39.52 -14.85 -0.49
C THR A 72 39.10 -16.11 -1.25
N ALA A 73 39.91 -17.19 -1.16
CA ALA A 73 39.54 -18.47 -1.79
C ALA A 73 38.28 -19.12 -1.20
N LEU A 74 38.08 -18.97 0.11
CA LEU A 74 36.85 -19.44 0.76
C LEU A 74 35.59 -18.63 0.31
N LEU A 75 35.72 -17.33 0.19
CA LEU A 75 34.65 -16.45 -0.30
C LEU A 75 34.31 -16.72 -1.77
N GLN A 76 35.33 -16.98 -2.61
CA GLN A 76 35.13 -17.36 -4.02
C GLN A 76 34.47 -18.73 -4.20
N LYS A 77 34.74 -19.69 -3.30
CA LYS A 77 34.05 -20.97 -3.29
C LYS A 77 32.58 -20.89 -2.96
N GLY A 78 32.14 -19.78 -2.38
CA GLY A 78 30.82 -19.61 -1.81
C GLY A 78 30.63 -20.44 -0.53
N VAL A 79 29.77 -19.96 0.34
CA VAL A 79 29.37 -20.73 1.53
C VAL A 79 28.08 -21.44 1.17
N ALA A 80 28.11 -22.77 1.19
CA ALA A 80 26.87 -23.53 1.16
C ALA A 80 26.16 -23.33 2.51
N VAL A 81 25.30 -22.31 2.58
CA VAL A 81 24.45 -22.12 3.74
C VAL A 81 23.27 -23.07 3.61
N SER A 82 23.15 -24.03 4.52
CA SER A 82 21.91 -24.80 4.63
C SER A 82 20.82 -23.84 5.09
N SER A 83 19.86 -23.55 4.23
CA SER A 83 18.73 -22.71 4.59
C SER A 83 17.85 -23.45 5.60
N GLU A 84 17.68 -22.89 6.79
CA GLU A 84 16.74 -23.39 7.81
C GLU A 84 15.32 -22.90 7.57
N MET A 85 15.18 -21.81 6.77
CA MET A 85 13.87 -21.25 6.49
C MET A 85 13.11 -22.08 5.45
N PRO A 86 11.84 -22.38 5.71
CA PRO A 86 10.98 -23.08 4.74
C PRO A 86 10.90 -22.32 3.42
N ARG A 87 10.72 -23.06 2.33
CA ARG A 87 10.57 -22.50 0.98
C ARG A 87 9.18 -22.76 0.46
N LEU A 88 8.71 -21.84 -0.38
CA LEU A 88 7.43 -21.91 -1.06
C LEU A 88 7.66 -22.27 -2.54
N GLU A 89 6.57 -22.67 -3.20
CA GLU A 89 6.58 -22.85 -4.63
C GLU A 89 6.83 -21.53 -5.38
N PRO A 90 7.55 -21.55 -6.52
CA PRO A 90 7.65 -20.42 -7.42
C PRO A 90 6.28 -19.85 -7.80
N LEU A 91 6.20 -18.53 -7.95
CA LEU A 91 4.96 -17.90 -8.42
C LEU A 91 4.61 -18.37 -9.84
N PHE A 92 5.61 -18.49 -10.71
CA PHE A 92 5.50 -19.05 -12.05
C PHE A 92 6.61 -20.07 -12.28
N GLN A 93 6.25 -21.24 -12.80
CA GLN A 93 7.21 -22.30 -13.10
C GLN A 93 8.02 -21.97 -14.38
N ASN A 94 7.39 -21.26 -15.31
CA ASN A 94 7.99 -20.92 -16.60
C ASN A 94 7.30 -19.70 -17.25
N ARG A 95 7.87 -19.24 -18.37
CA ARG A 95 7.37 -18.10 -19.10
C ARG A 95 5.96 -18.32 -19.68
N ALA A 96 5.64 -19.52 -20.11
CA ALA A 96 4.33 -19.82 -20.70
C ALA A 96 3.19 -19.68 -19.66
N GLU A 97 3.43 -20.12 -18.41
CA GLU A 97 2.48 -19.93 -17.32
C GLU A 97 2.25 -18.43 -17.02
N TYR A 98 3.33 -17.65 -17.01
CA TYR A 98 3.24 -16.19 -16.83
C TYR A 98 2.45 -15.53 -17.97
N ASP A 99 2.73 -15.89 -19.21
CA ASP A 99 2.06 -15.31 -20.37
C ASP A 99 0.55 -15.69 -20.39
N ALA A 100 0.19 -16.92 -20.00
CA ALA A 100 -1.20 -17.34 -19.82
C ALA A 100 -1.91 -16.51 -18.72
N PHE A 101 -1.24 -16.28 -17.59
CA PHE A 101 -1.72 -15.41 -16.52
C PHE A 101 -1.96 -13.98 -17.01
N CYS A 102 -0.99 -13.37 -17.71
CA CYS A 102 -1.12 -12.03 -18.26
C CYS A 102 -2.28 -11.93 -19.26
N ASN A 103 -2.40 -12.91 -20.18
CA ASN A 103 -3.46 -12.95 -21.19
C ASN A 103 -4.86 -13.09 -20.56
N ARG A 104 -4.98 -13.78 -19.43
CA ARG A 104 -6.24 -13.89 -18.69
C ARG A 104 -6.62 -12.56 -18.06
N HIS A 105 -5.70 -11.92 -17.35
CA HIS A 105 -5.96 -10.64 -16.69
C HIS A 105 -6.15 -9.48 -17.67
N ALA A 106 -5.54 -9.53 -18.86
CA ALA A 106 -5.74 -8.55 -19.92
C ALA A 106 -7.19 -8.47 -20.44
N LYS A 107 -8.09 -9.38 -20.03
CA LYS A 107 -9.51 -9.32 -20.41
C LYS A 107 -10.33 -8.38 -19.52
N ALA A 108 -9.86 -8.09 -18.30
CA ALA A 108 -10.53 -7.20 -17.35
C ALA A 108 -10.13 -5.73 -17.57
N VAL A 109 -10.49 -5.19 -18.73
CA VAL A 109 -10.08 -3.85 -19.18
C VAL A 109 -11.31 -2.94 -19.32
N VAL A 110 -11.20 -1.73 -18.77
CA VAL A 110 -12.20 -0.69 -19.04
C VAL A 110 -11.98 -0.12 -20.45
N LYS A 111 -13.07 0.06 -21.20
CA LYS A 111 -12.97 0.74 -22.48
C LYS A 111 -12.45 2.16 -22.28
N LYS A 112 -11.36 2.51 -22.96
CA LYS A 112 -10.78 3.87 -22.96
C LYS A 112 -11.17 4.59 -24.24
N GLU A 113 -11.45 5.87 -24.13
CA GLU A 113 -11.76 6.75 -25.25
C GLU A 113 -11.03 8.08 -25.05
N GLU A 114 -10.50 8.65 -26.12
CA GLU A 114 -9.76 9.92 -26.02
C GLU A 114 -10.69 11.07 -25.70
N LEU A 115 -10.36 11.80 -24.64
CA LEU A 115 -11.15 12.92 -24.14
C LEU A 115 -11.24 14.07 -25.17
N ALA A 116 -10.16 14.35 -25.92
CA ALA A 116 -10.09 15.46 -26.86
C ALA A 116 -11.16 15.41 -27.97
N GLY A 117 -11.59 14.22 -28.37
CA GLY A 117 -12.64 14.01 -29.39
C GLY A 117 -14.03 13.72 -28.81
N TYR A 118 -14.18 13.68 -27.49
CA TYR A 118 -15.43 13.27 -26.86
C TYR A 118 -16.52 14.32 -26.96
N THR A 119 -17.74 13.87 -27.25
CA THR A 119 -18.94 14.72 -27.30
C THR A 119 -20.04 14.06 -26.48
N GLY A 120 -20.61 14.79 -25.52
CA GLY A 120 -21.71 14.30 -24.68
C GLY A 120 -21.50 14.49 -23.19
N ASN A 121 -22.32 13.82 -22.40
CA ASN A 121 -22.31 13.93 -20.95
C ASN A 121 -21.17 13.11 -20.34
N CYS A 122 -20.53 13.70 -19.32
CA CYS A 122 -19.48 13.12 -18.52
C CYS A 122 -19.85 13.08 -17.06
N PHE A 123 -19.30 12.10 -16.35
CA PHE A 123 -19.52 11.90 -14.90
C PHE A 123 -18.18 11.89 -14.20
N LEU A 124 -18.05 12.74 -13.18
CA LEU A 124 -16.84 12.95 -12.42
C LEU A 124 -16.89 12.10 -11.14
N GLY A 125 -15.83 11.32 -10.91
CA GLY A 125 -15.61 10.60 -9.67
C GLY A 125 -14.31 11.01 -9.02
N ILE A 126 -14.33 11.31 -7.71
CA ILE A 126 -13.16 11.68 -6.94
C ILE A 126 -13.07 10.77 -5.71
N ASP A 127 -11.95 10.08 -5.57
CA ASP A 127 -11.64 9.28 -4.39
C ASP A 127 -10.48 9.94 -3.64
N ALA A 128 -10.77 10.45 -2.43
CA ALA A 128 -9.79 11.03 -1.54
C ALA A 128 -9.51 10.08 -0.37
N GLY A 129 -8.54 9.23 -0.54
CA GLY A 129 -8.03 8.37 0.51
C GLY A 129 -7.13 9.11 1.50
N SER A 130 -6.64 8.41 2.52
CA SER A 130 -5.72 8.96 3.54
C SER A 130 -4.38 9.40 2.96
N THR A 131 -3.86 8.69 1.97
CA THR A 131 -2.53 8.92 1.36
C THR A 131 -2.56 9.35 -0.09
N THR A 132 -3.62 9.05 -0.82
CA THR A 132 -3.73 9.29 -2.27
C THR A 132 -5.04 9.92 -2.65
N THR A 133 -5.02 10.75 -3.68
CA THR A 133 -6.24 11.28 -4.32
C THR A 133 -6.27 10.80 -5.77
N LYS A 134 -7.41 10.30 -6.19
CA LYS A 134 -7.67 9.80 -7.53
C LYS A 134 -8.86 10.55 -8.12
N LEU A 135 -8.81 10.80 -9.41
CA LEU A 135 -9.90 11.43 -10.15
C LEU A 135 -10.12 10.66 -11.44
N VAL A 136 -11.37 10.40 -11.75
CA VAL A 136 -11.81 9.69 -12.95
C VAL A 136 -12.94 10.47 -13.62
N LEU A 137 -12.87 10.59 -14.95
CA LEU A 137 -13.98 11.07 -15.77
C LEU A 137 -14.41 9.94 -16.69
N ILE A 138 -15.69 9.61 -16.68
CA ILE A 138 -16.29 8.60 -17.55
C ILE A 138 -17.36 9.21 -18.46
N GLY A 139 -17.58 8.61 -19.60
CA GLY A 139 -18.65 8.95 -20.51
C GLY A 139 -19.94 8.17 -20.21
N GLU A 140 -20.96 8.40 -21.05
CA GLU A 140 -22.32 7.84 -20.87
C GLU A 140 -22.36 6.30 -20.87
N LYS A 141 -21.44 5.64 -21.55
CA LYS A 141 -21.35 4.17 -21.60
C LYS A 141 -20.42 3.59 -20.54
N GLY A 142 -19.88 4.43 -19.64
CA GLY A 142 -18.94 4.02 -18.61
C GLY A 142 -17.49 3.89 -19.12
N GLN A 143 -17.20 4.32 -20.35
CA GLN A 143 -15.85 4.37 -20.88
C GLN A 143 -15.01 5.42 -20.13
N LEU A 144 -13.74 5.08 -19.89
CA LEU A 144 -12.79 5.95 -19.22
C LEU A 144 -12.28 7.02 -20.21
N LEU A 145 -12.51 8.29 -19.88
CA LEU A 145 -12.09 9.45 -20.66
C LEU A 145 -10.85 10.12 -20.09
N TYR A 146 -10.74 10.15 -18.75
CA TYR A 146 -9.61 10.75 -18.06
C TYR A 146 -9.38 10.05 -16.73
N GLN A 147 -8.11 9.96 -16.32
CA GLN A 147 -7.70 9.41 -15.04
C GLN A 147 -6.53 10.18 -14.44
N PHE A 148 -6.55 10.28 -13.12
CA PHE A 148 -5.47 10.87 -12.34
C PHE A 148 -5.26 10.07 -11.05
N TYR A 149 -4.00 9.86 -10.67
CA TYR A 149 -3.62 9.19 -9.44
C TYR A 149 -2.37 9.86 -8.85
N ARG A 150 -2.43 10.33 -7.62
CA ARG A 150 -1.28 10.95 -6.95
C ARG A 150 -1.37 10.86 -5.43
N GLY A 151 -0.20 10.82 -4.75
CA GLY A 151 -0.09 11.03 -3.30
C GLY A 151 -0.59 12.42 -2.91
N ASN A 152 -1.39 12.52 -1.83
CA ASN A 152 -2.04 13.77 -1.42
C ASN A 152 -1.24 14.57 -0.38
N GLN A 153 -0.13 14.02 0.13
CA GLN A 153 0.74 14.69 1.12
C GLN A 153 -0.05 15.32 2.30
N GLY A 154 -1.16 14.68 2.69
CA GLY A 154 -2.05 15.17 3.74
C GLY A 154 -3.03 16.28 3.30
N ASN A 155 -3.04 16.69 2.03
CA ASN A 155 -3.94 17.71 1.52
C ASN A 155 -4.73 17.24 0.28
N PRO A 156 -5.82 16.52 0.48
CA PRO A 156 -6.60 15.98 -0.63
C PRO A 156 -7.27 17.03 -1.50
N ILE A 157 -7.65 18.21 -0.96
CA ILE A 157 -8.27 19.28 -1.74
C ILE A 157 -7.27 19.85 -2.75
N GLN A 158 -6.06 20.22 -2.31
CA GLN A 158 -5.04 20.73 -3.22
C GLN A 158 -4.67 19.74 -4.31
N THR A 159 -4.60 18.46 -3.96
CA THR A 159 -4.31 17.40 -4.93
C THR A 159 -5.47 17.24 -5.93
N ALA A 160 -6.71 17.32 -5.46
CA ALA A 160 -7.88 17.33 -6.33
C ALA A 160 -7.93 18.56 -7.24
N GLN A 161 -7.64 19.77 -6.71
CA GLN A 161 -7.52 20.98 -7.52
C GLN A 161 -6.42 20.86 -8.60
N PHE A 162 -5.28 20.28 -8.25
CA PHE A 162 -4.23 20.02 -9.24
C PHE A 162 -4.73 19.09 -10.35
N ALA A 163 -5.42 17.98 -10.00
CA ALA A 163 -6.00 17.04 -10.96
C ALA A 163 -7.03 17.72 -11.86
N ILE A 164 -7.90 18.56 -11.28
CA ILE A 164 -8.92 19.34 -11.98
C ILE A 164 -8.27 20.31 -12.97
N GLY A 165 -7.16 20.97 -12.58
CA GLY A 165 -6.41 21.85 -13.47
C GLY A 165 -5.78 21.13 -14.67
N GLN A 166 -5.38 19.86 -14.49
CA GLN A 166 -4.93 19.03 -15.62
C GLN A 166 -6.09 18.59 -16.52
N LEU A 167 -7.22 18.23 -15.92
CA LEU A 167 -8.44 17.86 -16.66
C LEU A 167 -8.96 19.05 -17.48
N GLN A 168 -9.05 20.25 -16.89
CA GLN A 168 -9.57 21.46 -17.56
C GLN A 168 -8.81 21.79 -18.84
N LYS A 169 -7.47 21.57 -18.86
CA LYS A 169 -6.64 21.83 -20.05
C LYS A 169 -6.94 20.89 -21.21
N GLN A 170 -7.58 19.76 -20.94
CA GLN A 170 -7.84 18.70 -21.91
C GLN A 170 -9.34 18.53 -22.23
N LEU A 171 -10.24 19.09 -21.41
CA LEU A 171 -11.67 18.95 -21.55
C LEU A 171 -12.16 19.77 -22.76
N PRO A 172 -12.69 19.13 -23.81
CA PRO A 172 -13.23 19.86 -24.96
C PRO A 172 -14.58 20.51 -24.60
N GLN A 173 -14.93 21.57 -25.28
CA GLN A 173 -16.22 22.26 -25.09
C GLN A 173 -17.43 21.37 -25.36
N THR A 174 -17.25 20.31 -26.14
CA THR A 174 -18.29 19.33 -26.49
C THR A 174 -18.56 18.32 -25.40
N ALA A 175 -17.68 18.18 -24.40
CA ALA A 175 -17.82 17.30 -23.24
C ALA A 175 -18.37 18.10 -22.05
N LYS A 176 -19.51 17.66 -21.50
CA LYS A 176 -20.17 18.34 -20.39
C LYS A 176 -20.17 17.46 -19.16
N ILE A 177 -19.55 17.92 -18.07
CA ILE A 177 -19.67 17.26 -16.76
C ILE A 177 -21.07 17.59 -16.21
N VAL A 178 -21.92 16.58 -16.12
CA VAL A 178 -23.32 16.73 -15.72
C VAL A 178 -23.61 16.26 -14.31
N ARG A 179 -22.68 15.53 -13.68
CA ARG A 179 -22.79 15.08 -12.30
C ARG A 179 -21.44 14.69 -11.73
N GLY A 180 -21.21 15.02 -10.45
CA GLY A 180 -20.00 14.68 -9.71
C GLY A 180 -20.31 13.92 -8.43
N CYS A 181 -19.43 12.96 -8.08
CA CYS A 181 -19.51 12.17 -6.86
C CYS A 181 -18.14 12.04 -6.21
N SER A 182 -18.09 12.12 -4.89
CA SER A 182 -16.90 11.84 -4.09
C SER A 182 -17.02 10.58 -3.27
N THR A 183 -15.87 10.00 -2.91
CA THR A 183 -15.75 8.86 -2.00
C THR A 183 -14.44 8.89 -1.23
N GLY A 184 -14.22 7.94 -0.33
CA GLY A 184 -13.02 7.82 0.49
C GLY A 184 -13.07 8.68 1.76
N TYR A 185 -11.97 8.76 2.51
CA TYR A 185 -11.88 9.53 3.76
C TYR A 185 -12.24 11.02 3.59
N GLY A 186 -11.91 11.60 2.45
CA GLY A 186 -12.21 12.99 2.11
C GLY A 186 -13.56 13.20 1.45
N GLU A 187 -14.45 12.22 1.43
CA GLU A 187 -15.73 12.26 0.74
C GLU A 187 -16.54 13.52 1.07
N ALA A 188 -16.89 13.73 2.33
CA ALA A 188 -17.69 14.86 2.77
C ALA A 188 -16.97 16.21 2.55
N LEU A 189 -15.65 16.23 2.71
CA LEU A 189 -14.83 17.42 2.50
C LEU A 189 -14.84 17.85 1.03
N LEU A 190 -14.62 16.92 0.09
CA LEU A 190 -14.63 17.22 -1.34
C LEU A 190 -16.04 17.51 -1.87
N LYS A 191 -17.03 16.76 -1.39
CA LYS A 191 -18.44 17.07 -1.71
C LYS A 191 -18.79 18.50 -1.34
N SER A 192 -18.44 18.93 -0.13
CA SER A 192 -18.71 20.28 0.34
C SER A 192 -17.89 21.32 -0.42
N ALA A 193 -16.59 21.10 -0.60
CA ALA A 193 -15.70 22.05 -1.25
C ALA A 193 -16.07 22.32 -2.72
N PHE A 194 -16.42 21.27 -3.47
CA PHE A 194 -16.72 21.37 -4.90
C PHE A 194 -18.22 21.33 -5.22
N SER A 195 -19.05 21.39 -4.18
CA SER A 195 -20.53 21.27 -4.30
C SER A 195 -20.96 20.07 -5.15
N LEU A 196 -20.22 18.94 -5.01
CA LEU A 196 -20.52 17.74 -5.77
C LEU A 196 -21.96 17.28 -5.47
N ASP A 197 -22.62 16.73 -6.48
CA ASP A 197 -24.02 16.30 -6.38
C ASP A 197 -24.22 15.27 -5.27
N GLU A 198 -23.23 14.41 -5.08
CA GLU A 198 -23.32 13.36 -4.07
C GLU A 198 -21.95 12.94 -3.54
N GLY A 199 -21.98 12.32 -2.38
CA GLY A 199 -20.88 11.56 -1.82
C GLY A 199 -21.38 10.19 -1.45
N VAL A 200 -20.58 9.18 -1.65
CA VAL A 200 -20.92 7.79 -1.33
C VAL A 200 -19.82 7.15 -0.48
N VAL A 201 -20.23 6.30 0.44
CA VAL A 201 -19.27 5.53 1.23
C VAL A 201 -18.43 4.67 0.31
N GLU A 202 -17.15 4.55 0.65
CA GLU A 202 -16.15 3.87 -0.16
C GLU A 202 -16.55 2.44 -0.55
N THR A 203 -17.21 1.72 0.36
CA THR A 203 -17.74 0.37 0.11
C THR A 203 -18.70 0.33 -1.08
N ILE A 204 -19.61 1.30 -1.20
CA ILE A 204 -20.56 1.37 -2.31
C ILE A 204 -19.84 1.66 -3.63
N ALA A 205 -18.88 2.60 -3.62
CA ALA A 205 -18.08 2.90 -4.80
C ALA A 205 -17.32 1.65 -5.28
N HIS A 206 -16.63 0.96 -4.38
CA HIS A 206 -15.87 -0.24 -4.72
C HIS A 206 -16.76 -1.38 -5.25
N CYS A 207 -17.90 -1.64 -4.62
CA CYS A 207 -18.86 -2.66 -5.09
C CYS A 207 -19.45 -2.30 -6.46
N THR A 208 -19.79 -1.02 -6.68
CA THR A 208 -20.33 -0.55 -7.97
C THR A 208 -19.30 -0.74 -9.08
N ALA A 209 -18.04 -0.40 -8.81
CA ALA A 209 -16.95 -0.62 -9.77
C ALA A 209 -16.70 -2.11 -10.03
N ALA A 210 -16.67 -2.95 -9.00
CA ALA A 210 -16.48 -4.39 -9.13
C ALA A 210 -17.58 -5.05 -9.96
N SER A 211 -18.86 -4.67 -9.69
CA SER A 211 -20.01 -5.17 -10.44
C SER A 211 -20.03 -4.76 -11.91
N PHE A 212 -19.31 -3.68 -12.28
CA PHE A 212 -19.13 -3.29 -13.68
C PHE A 212 -18.24 -4.29 -14.44
N PHE A 213 -17.21 -4.84 -13.79
CA PHE A 213 -16.31 -5.84 -14.39
C PHE A 213 -16.85 -7.27 -14.27
N ASP A 214 -17.48 -7.59 -13.15
CA ASP A 214 -18.15 -8.88 -12.93
C ASP A 214 -19.53 -8.66 -12.29
N PRO A 215 -20.62 -8.71 -13.08
CA PRO A 215 -21.98 -8.55 -12.56
C PRO A 215 -22.40 -9.60 -11.53
N LYS A 216 -21.66 -10.70 -11.41
CA LYS A 216 -21.92 -11.78 -10.46
C LYS A 216 -21.00 -11.73 -9.24
N VAL A 217 -20.21 -10.66 -9.08
CA VAL A 217 -19.22 -10.53 -8.01
C VAL A 217 -19.86 -10.85 -6.64
N ASP A 218 -19.24 -11.77 -5.93
CA ASP A 218 -19.61 -12.21 -4.57
C ASP A 218 -18.57 -11.81 -3.51
N CYS A 219 -17.36 -11.48 -3.95
CA CYS A 219 -16.31 -10.99 -3.06
C CYS A 219 -15.47 -9.90 -3.73
N VAL A 220 -15.30 -8.77 -3.06
CA VAL A 220 -14.36 -7.71 -3.44
C VAL A 220 -13.24 -7.67 -2.40
N LEU A 221 -12.01 -7.91 -2.84
CA LEU A 221 -10.83 -7.75 -2.01
C LEU A 221 -10.05 -6.51 -2.46
N ASP A 222 -10.12 -5.46 -1.67
CA ASP A 222 -9.38 -4.23 -1.89
C ASP A 222 -8.16 -4.17 -0.97
N ILE A 223 -6.97 -4.05 -1.56
CA ILE A 223 -5.73 -3.88 -0.79
C ILE A 223 -5.07 -2.58 -1.24
N GLY A 224 -5.21 -1.58 -0.40
CA GLY A 224 -4.60 -0.27 -0.56
C GLY A 224 -3.14 -0.22 -0.09
N GLY A 225 -2.61 0.99 -0.01
CA GLY A 225 -1.26 1.24 0.54
C GLY A 225 -1.16 1.00 2.03
N GLN A 226 -2.20 1.33 2.80
CA GLN A 226 -2.19 1.27 4.28
C GLN A 226 -3.38 0.54 4.89
N ASP A 227 -4.42 0.32 4.14
CA ASP A 227 -5.64 -0.36 4.57
C ASP A 227 -6.00 -1.50 3.62
N MET A 228 -6.87 -2.36 4.08
CA MET A 228 -7.48 -3.38 3.24
C MET A 228 -8.93 -3.62 3.65
N LYS A 229 -9.73 -3.99 2.67
CA LYS A 229 -11.15 -4.29 2.82
C LYS A 229 -11.49 -5.58 2.08
N CYS A 230 -12.24 -6.44 2.73
CA CYS A 230 -12.89 -7.56 2.08
C CYS A 230 -14.39 -7.38 2.22
N ILE A 231 -15.08 -7.23 1.10
CA ILE A 231 -16.51 -6.97 1.04
C ILE A 231 -17.17 -8.20 0.42
N LYS A 232 -18.02 -8.87 1.16
CA LYS A 232 -18.82 -9.97 0.65
C LYS A 232 -20.18 -9.48 0.19
N LEU A 233 -20.58 -9.92 -0.98
CA LEU A 233 -21.86 -9.59 -1.57
C LEU A 233 -22.73 -10.85 -1.68
N LYS A 234 -24.03 -10.68 -1.44
CA LYS A 234 -25.04 -11.69 -1.65
C LYS A 234 -26.18 -11.07 -2.44
N ASN A 235 -26.46 -11.63 -3.61
CA ASN A 235 -27.48 -11.10 -4.51
C ASN A 235 -27.30 -9.61 -4.85
N GLY A 236 -26.03 -9.19 -5.08
CA GLY A 236 -25.69 -7.79 -5.39
C GLY A 236 -25.76 -6.82 -4.20
N THR A 237 -26.03 -7.31 -2.98
CA THR A 237 -26.08 -6.49 -1.77
C THR A 237 -24.91 -6.85 -0.85
N VAL A 238 -24.37 -5.85 -0.16
CA VAL A 238 -23.31 -6.06 0.83
C VAL A 238 -23.84 -6.89 2.00
N ASP A 239 -23.23 -8.06 2.20
CA ASP A 239 -23.59 -9.01 3.27
C ASP A 239 -22.66 -8.84 4.48
N ASN A 240 -21.35 -8.72 4.23
CA ASN A 240 -20.36 -8.59 5.29
C ASN A 240 -19.17 -7.75 4.82
N ILE A 241 -18.56 -7.00 5.74
CA ILE A 241 -17.36 -6.19 5.51
C ILE A 241 -16.34 -6.50 6.59
N MET A 242 -15.14 -6.84 6.17
CA MET A 242 -13.98 -7.02 7.05
C MET A 242 -12.93 -5.98 6.68
N LEU A 243 -12.51 -5.20 7.67
CA LEU A 243 -11.59 -4.06 7.50
C LEU A 243 -10.31 -4.28 8.30
N ASN A 244 -9.21 -3.79 7.77
CA ASN A 244 -7.97 -3.62 8.51
C ASN A 244 -7.38 -2.25 8.21
N GLU A 245 -7.55 -1.33 9.13
CA GLU A 245 -6.98 0.02 9.08
C GLU A 245 -5.83 0.20 10.08
N ALA A 246 -5.61 -0.78 10.94
CA ALA A 246 -4.66 -0.68 12.05
C ALA A 246 -3.27 -1.25 11.75
N CYS A 247 -3.12 -2.08 10.71
CA CYS A 247 -1.87 -2.80 10.45
C CYS A 247 -1.55 -2.90 8.97
N SER A 248 -0.45 -2.30 8.56
CA SER A 248 0.02 -2.30 7.17
C SER A 248 0.60 -3.65 6.69
N SER A 249 0.70 -4.67 7.55
CA SER A 249 1.33 -5.95 7.19
C SER A 249 0.63 -6.75 6.08
N GLY A 250 -0.60 -6.39 5.75
CA GLY A 250 -1.35 -6.92 4.60
C GLY A 250 -1.53 -5.92 3.47
N CYS A 251 -0.79 -4.82 3.44
CA CYS A 251 -1.00 -3.69 2.54
C CYS A 251 0.26 -3.36 1.72
N GLY A 252 0.12 -2.49 0.72
CA GLY A 252 1.18 -2.15 -0.23
C GLY A 252 2.42 -1.52 0.41
N SER A 253 2.25 -0.63 1.38
CA SER A 253 3.35 0.02 2.09
C SER A 253 4.31 -0.95 2.79
N PHE A 254 3.83 -2.15 3.13
CA PHE A 254 4.66 -3.21 3.66
C PHE A 254 5.72 -3.65 2.64
N ILE A 255 5.33 -3.88 1.39
CA ILE A 255 6.25 -4.27 0.31
C ILE A 255 7.16 -3.10 -0.07
N GLU A 256 6.60 -1.87 -0.16
CA GLU A 256 7.36 -0.66 -0.48
C GLU A 256 8.52 -0.43 0.48
N ASN A 257 8.28 -0.51 1.79
CA ASN A 257 9.30 -0.35 2.82
C ASN A 257 10.44 -1.38 2.68
N PHE A 258 10.12 -2.64 2.35
CA PHE A 258 11.15 -3.65 2.12
C PHE A 258 11.89 -3.44 0.82
N ALA A 259 11.23 -3.04 -0.26
CA ALA A 259 11.86 -2.70 -1.53
C ALA A 259 12.89 -1.58 -1.33
N GLU A 260 12.49 -0.47 -0.70
CA GLU A 260 13.39 0.65 -0.38
C GLU A 260 14.57 0.24 0.49
N SER A 261 14.33 -0.59 1.52
CA SER A 261 15.40 -1.08 2.40
C SER A 261 16.45 -1.93 1.69
N MET A 262 16.11 -2.51 0.54
CA MET A 262 16.97 -3.31 -0.31
C MET A 262 17.51 -2.54 -1.54
N GLY A 263 17.19 -1.24 -1.66
CA GLY A 263 17.66 -0.39 -2.75
C GLY A 263 16.88 -0.55 -4.06
N TYR A 264 15.64 -1.03 -4.00
CA TYR A 264 14.76 -1.21 -5.15
C TYR A 264 13.58 -0.25 -5.11
N THR A 265 13.07 0.13 -6.27
CA THR A 265 11.71 0.68 -6.37
C THR A 265 10.68 -0.44 -6.25
N ALA A 266 9.46 -0.13 -5.82
CA ALA A 266 8.40 -1.13 -5.68
C ALA A 266 8.11 -1.91 -6.99
N PRO A 267 8.07 -1.28 -8.18
CA PRO A 267 7.91 -2.00 -9.44
C PRO A 267 9.08 -2.92 -9.80
N GLU A 268 10.33 -2.53 -9.52
CA GLU A 268 11.51 -3.37 -9.75
C GLU A 268 11.48 -4.58 -8.84
N PHE A 269 11.20 -4.35 -7.56
CA PHE A 269 11.11 -5.40 -6.56
C PHE A 269 9.99 -6.42 -6.88
N ALA A 270 8.87 -5.94 -7.41
CA ALA A 270 7.78 -6.80 -7.89
C ALA A 270 8.22 -7.68 -9.09
N ARG A 271 9.00 -7.13 -10.03
CA ARG A 271 9.51 -7.89 -11.18
C ARG A 271 10.50 -8.98 -10.76
N GLU A 272 11.36 -8.70 -9.77
CA GLU A 272 12.29 -9.69 -9.22
C GLU A 272 11.56 -10.93 -8.70
N ALA A 273 10.37 -10.77 -8.10
CA ALA A 273 9.60 -11.86 -7.52
C ALA A 273 9.06 -12.88 -8.55
N LEU A 274 8.77 -12.44 -9.78
CA LEU A 274 7.98 -13.22 -10.74
C LEU A 274 8.57 -14.60 -11.05
N PHE A 275 9.88 -14.66 -11.19
CA PHE A 275 10.60 -15.90 -11.55
C PHE A 275 11.56 -16.35 -10.45
N ALA A 276 11.27 -16.02 -9.19
CA ALA A 276 12.00 -16.52 -8.04
C ALA A 276 11.93 -18.05 -8.01
N SER A 277 13.10 -18.69 -7.94
CA SER A 277 13.18 -20.17 -8.03
C SER A 277 12.84 -20.88 -6.72
N SER A 278 13.00 -20.17 -5.59
CA SER A 278 12.83 -20.76 -4.25
C SER A 278 12.37 -19.70 -3.24
N PRO A 279 11.13 -19.17 -3.37
CA PRO A 279 10.60 -18.14 -2.49
C PRO A 279 10.71 -18.53 -1.02
N VAL A 280 11.11 -17.60 -0.16
CA VAL A 280 11.24 -17.86 1.28
C VAL A 280 9.87 -17.79 1.95
N ASP A 281 9.51 -18.76 2.77
CA ASP A 281 8.32 -18.64 3.62
C ASP A 281 8.61 -17.72 4.82
N LEU A 282 8.25 -16.47 4.67
CA LEU A 282 8.41 -15.46 5.72
C LEU A 282 7.30 -15.52 6.78
N GLY A 283 6.27 -16.36 6.56
CA GLY A 283 5.13 -16.54 7.46
C GLY A 283 4.16 -15.35 7.46
N THR A 284 3.34 -15.28 8.53
CA THR A 284 2.29 -14.27 8.72
C THR A 284 2.60 -13.44 9.96
N ARG A 285 3.43 -12.40 9.84
CA ARG A 285 3.84 -11.55 10.97
C ARG A 285 3.65 -10.07 10.64
N CYS A 286 3.55 -9.24 11.67
CA CYS A 286 3.57 -7.79 11.46
C CYS A 286 4.95 -7.34 10.95
N THR A 287 5.01 -6.14 10.37
CA THR A 287 6.20 -5.58 9.73
C THR A 287 7.45 -5.64 10.64
N VAL A 288 7.29 -5.37 11.93
CA VAL A 288 8.40 -5.37 12.91
C VAL A 288 9.05 -6.75 13.03
N PHE A 289 8.23 -7.79 13.20
CA PHE A 289 8.72 -9.18 13.30
C PHE A 289 9.14 -9.75 11.94
N MET A 290 8.52 -9.31 10.85
CA MET A 290 8.89 -9.70 9.50
C MET A 290 10.31 -9.26 9.14
N ASN A 291 10.73 -8.09 9.63
CA ASN A 291 12.08 -7.59 9.43
C ASN A 291 13.15 -8.59 9.95
N SER A 292 12.89 -9.27 11.06
CA SER A 292 13.77 -10.32 11.58
C SER A 292 13.84 -11.52 10.64
N ASN A 293 12.69 -11.95 10.07
CA ASN A 293 12.66 -13.08 9.13
C ASN A 293 13.37 -12.73 7.81
N VAL A 294 13.19 -11.51 7.30
CA VAL A 294 13.89 -11.02 6.10
C VAL A 294 15.41 -10.98 6.34
N LYS A 295 15.85 -10.46 7.49
CA LYS A 295 17.27 -10.45 7.86
C LYS A 295 17.83 -11.87 8.02
N GLN A 296 17.06 -12.80 8.55
CA GLN A 296 17.45 -14.21 8.65
C GLN A 296 17.59 -14.82 7.25
N ALA A 297 16.62 -14.60 6.36
CA ALA A 297 16.71 -15.06 4.98
C ALA A 297 17.96 -14.51 4.26
N GLN A 298 18.27 -13.21 4.45
CA GLN A 298 19.50 -12.61 3.92
C GLN A 298 20.78 -13.27 4.47
N LYS A 299 20.83 -13.55 5.78
CA LYS A 299 21.95 -14.27 6.40
C LYS A 299 22.13 -15.68 5.85
N GLU A 300 21.04 -16.33 5.51
CA GLU A 300 21.03 -17.66 4.89
C GLU A 300 21.29 -17.61 3.37
N GLY A 301 21.61 -16.44 2.82
CA GLY A 301 21.97 -16.27 1.41
C GLY A 301 20.80 -16.32 0.43
N ALA A 302 19.56 -16.07 0.91
CA ALA A 302 18.41 -15.96 0.02
C ALA A 302 18.58 -14.78 -0.94
N LYS A 303 18.25 -14.99 -2.21
CA LYS A 303 18.26 -13.94 -3.23
C LYS A 303 17.17 -12.92 -2.98
N VAL A 304 17.37 -11.69 -3.46
CA VAL A 304 16.34 -10.65 -3.39
C VAL A 304 15.03 -11.10 -4.05
N SER A 305 15.11 -11.81 -5.18
CA SER A 305 13.97 -12.40 -5.87
C SER A 305 13.14 -13.33 -4.96
N ASP A 306 13.84 -14.22 -4.21
CA ASP A 306 13.18 -15.19 -3.32
C ASP A 306 12.54 -14.50 -2.09
N ILE A 307 13.15 -13.41 -1.60
CA ILE A 307 12.60 -12.59 -0.52
C ILE A 307 11.39 -11.80 -1.01
N SER A 308 11.48 -11.19 -2.20
CA SER A 308 10.38 -10.43 -2.79
C SER A 308 9.15 -11.30 -3.04
N ALA A 309 9.33 -12.50 -3.59
CA ALA A 309 8.25 -13.46 -3.77
C ALA A 309 7.67 -13.93 -2.42
N GLY A 310 8.53 -14.17 -1.42
CA GLY A 310 8.11 -14.50 -0.06
C GLY A 310 7.27 -13.40 0.59
N LEU A 311 7.63 -12.13 0.37
CA LEU A 311 6.84 -10.99 0.85
C LEU A 311 5.49 -10.89 0.15
N ALA A 312 5.41 -11.15 -1.16
CA ALA A 312 4.15 -11.20 -1.89
C ALA A 312 3.20 -12.27 -1.31
N TYR A 313 3.70 -13.46 -1.03
CA TYR A 313 2.95 -14.50 -0.32
C TYR A 313 2.53 -14.06 1.08
N SER A 314 3.43 -13.41 1.82
CA SER A 314 3.18 -12.98 3.20
C SER A 314 2.08 -11.92 3.30
N VAL A 315 2.04 -10.95 2.38
CA VAL A 315 0.96 -9.94 2.30
C VAL A 315 -0.38 -10.62 2.17
N ILE A 316 -0.51 -11.54 1.24
CA ILE A 316 -1.76 -12.27 1.00
C ILE A 316 -2.12 -13.20 2.17
N LYS A 317 -1.16 -13.94 2.72
CA LYS A 317 -1.38 -14.75 3.93
C LYS A 317 -1.89 -13.89 5.10
N ASN A 318 -1.32 -12.69 5.31
CA ASN A 318 -1.79 -11.76 6.33
C ASN A 318 -3.23 -11.28 6.05
N ALA A 319 -3.52 -10.90 4.81
CA ALA A 319 -4.85 -10.50 4.39
C ALA A 319 -5.88 -11.59 4.65
N LEU A 320 -5.64 -12.78 4.15
CA LEU A 320 -6.60 -13.88 4.21
C LEU A 320 -6.78 -14.46 5.62
N TYR A 321 -5.67 -14.73 6.32
CA TYR A 321 -5.74 -15.50 7.57
C TYR A 321 -5.85 -14.64 8.82
N LYS A 322 -5.31 -13.41 8.82
CA LYS A 322 -5.40 -12.53 10.01
C LYS A 322 -6.57 -11.58 9.96
N VAL A 323 -6.86 -11.01 8.81
CA VAL A 323 -7.92 -10.02 8.66
C VAL A 323 -9.23 -10.70 8.32
N ILE A 324 -9.28 -11.42 7.22
CA ILE A 324 -10.50 -12.09 6.75
C ILE A 324 -10.81 -13.31 7.63
N LYS A 325 -9.77 -13.88 8.29
CA LYS A 325 -9.88 -15.11 9.10
C LYS A 325 -10.48 -16.26 8.32
N LEU A 326 -10.02 -16.40 7.09
CA LEU A 326 -10.49 -17.39 6.14
C LEU A 326 -10.25 -18.80 6.71
N ALA A 327 -11.31 -19.59 6.78
CA ALA A 327 -11.22 -20.99 7.19
C ALA A 327 -11.00 -21.91 5.98
N SER A 328 -11.62 -21.58 4.85
CA SER A 328 -11.53 -22.30 3.57
C SER A 328 -11.54 -21.31 2.41
N SER A 329 -10.93 -21.66 1.28
CA SER A 329 -11.01 -20.85 0.06
C SER A 329 -12.44 -20.73 -0.48
N GLU A 330 -13.30 -21.69 -0.21
CA GLU A 330 -14.73 -21.67 -0.55
C GLU A 330 -15.46 -20.48 0.12
N ASP A 331 -14.98 -20.05 1.30
CA ASP A 331 -15.54 -18.90 2.00
C ASP A 331 -15.35 -17.57 1.26
N LEU A 332 -14.44 -17.49 0.28
CA LEU A 332 -14.26 -16.29 -0.54
C LEU A 332 -15.34 -16.11 -1.61
N GLY A 333 -15.97 -17.22 -2.00
CA GLY A 333 -16.90 -17.24 -3.13
C GLY A 333 -16.21 -17.65 -4.44
N SER A 334 -16.92 -17.51 -5.56
CA SER A 334 -16.46 -17.94 -6.88
C SER A 334 -16.24 -16.81 -7.86
N HIS A 335 -16.80 -15.64 -7.61
CA HIS A 335 -16.69 -14.43 -8.43
C HIS A 335 -15.94 -13.34 -7.66
N ILE A 336 -14.61 -13.43 -7.67
CA ILE A 336 -13.75 -12.57 -6.85
C ILE A 336 -13.18 -11.45 -7.72
N VAL A 337 -13.43 -10.21 -7.33
CA VAL A 337 -12.76 -9.02 -7.88
C VAL A 337 -11.72 -8.55 -6.89
N VAL A 338 -10.46 -8.48 -7.33
CA VAL A 338 -9.36 -7.92 -6.54
C VAL A 338 -9.01 -6.54 -7.07
N GLN A 339 -8.76 -5.61 -6.16
CA GLN A 339 -8.53 -4.22 -6.49
C GLN A 339 -7.64 -3.52 -5.46
N GLY A 340 -7.36 -2.22 -5.65
CA GLY A 340 -6.40 -1.46 -4.87
C GLY A 340 -5.02 -1.42 -5.51
N GLY A 341 -4.21 -0.43 -5.10
CA GLY A 341 -2.89 -0.18 -5.67
C GLY A 341 -1.92 -1.35 -5.53
N THR A 342 -2.08 -2.16 -4.49
CA THR A 342 -1.22 -3.31 -4.21
C THR A 342 -1.32 -4.40 -5.28
N PHE A 343 -2.46 -4.55 -5.94
CA PHE A 343 -2.66 -5.54 -7.01
C PHE A 343 -2.07 -5.13 -8.38
N HIS A 344 -1.51 -3.91 -8.51
CA HIS A 344 -0.61 -3.62 -9.64
C HIS A 344 0.66 -4.48 -9.58
N ASN A 345 1.01 -5.00 -8.40
CA ASN A 345 2.07 -5.97 -8.25
C ASN A 345 1.58 -7.36 -8.66
N GLN A 346 2.00 -7.82 -9.84
CA GLN A 346 1.62 -9.13 -10.39
C GLN A 346 2.06 -10.30 -9.50
N ALA A 347 3.13 -10.16 -8.72
CA ALA A 347 3.56 -11.18 -7.78
C ALA A 347 2.54 -11.34 -6.64
N VAL A 348 1.97 -10.26 -6.15
CA VAL A 348 0.89 -10.28 -5.14
C VAL A 348 -0.37 -10.90 -5.71
N LEU A 349 -0.77 -10.51 -6.91
CA LEU A 349 -1.93 -11.06 -7.60
C LEU A 349 -1.78 -12.58 -7.81
N ARG A 350 -0.60 -13.02 -8.27
CA ARG A 350 -0.33 -14.44 -8.46
C ARG A 350 -0.25 -15.21 -7.13
N ALA A 351 0.33 -14.60 -6.09
CA ALA A 351 0.35 -15.20 -4.75
C ALA A 351 -1.07 -15.41 -4.20
N PHE A 352 -1.99 -14.47 -4.46
CA PHE A 352 -3.40 -14.64 -4.12
C PHE A 352 -3.99 -15.89 -4.78
N GLU A 353 -3.85 -16.02 -6.08
CA GLU A 353 -4.38 -17.18 -6.82
C GLU A 353 -3.75 -18.50 -6.38
N LYS A 354 -2.44 -18.50 -6.10
CA LYS A 354 -1.76 -19.70 -5.62
C LYS A 354 -2.20 -20.13 -4.22
N ILE A 355 -2.44 -19.17 -3.32
CA ILE A 355 -2.88 -19.48 -1.95
C ILE A 355 -4.33 -19.95 -1.92
N THR A 356 -5.20 -19.29 -2.69
CA THR A 356 -6.64 -19.55 -2.67
C THR A 356 -7.05 -20.68 -3.61
N GLY A 357 -6.26 -20.94 -4.65
CA GLY A 357 -6.64 -21.86 -5.74
C GLY A 357 -7.73 -21.30 -6.64
N VAL A 358 -8.12 -20.01 -6.47
CA VAL A 358 -9.20 -19.37 -7.23
C VAL A 358 -8.63 -18.29 -8.14
N GLU A 359 -9.08 -18.25 -9.37
CA GLU A 359 -8.77 -17.16 -10.30
C GLU A 359 -9.58 -15.91 -9.93
N ALA A 360 -8.91 -14.76 -9.91
CA ALA A 360 -9.56 -13.49 -9.60
C ALA A 360 -9.65 -12.58 -10.82
N THR A 361 -10.68 -11.76 -10.88
CA THR A 361 -10.77 -10.65 -11.83
C THR A 361 -10.01 -9.46 -11.25
N CYS A 362 -8.92 -9.03 -11.91
CA CYS A 362 -8.16 -7.84 -11.54
C CYS A 362 -8.30 -6.79 -12.65
N PRO A 363 -9.09 -5.73 -12.46
CA PRO A 363 -9.25 -4.67 -13.46
C PRO A 363 -7.94 -3.93 -13.76
N ASP A 364 -7.76 -3.51 -15.02
CA ASP A 364 -6.59 -2.70 -15.44
C ASP A 364 -6.51 -1.35 -14.71
N ILE A 365 -7.60 -0.92 -14.11
CA ILE A 365 -7.72 0.28 -13.28
C ILE A 365 -7.83 -0.04 -11.77
N SER A 366 -7.27 -1.17 -11.34
CA SER A 366 -7.42 -1.66 -9.95
C SER A 366 -7.14 -0.60 -8.88
N GLY A 367 -6.19 0.31 -9.10
CA GLY A 367 -5.89 1.43 -8.19
C GLY A 367 -6.86 2.61 -8.25
N LEU A 368 -7.80 2.63 -9.21
CA LEU A 368 -8.74 3.73 -9.45
C LEU A 368 -10.20 3.34 -9.15
N MET A 369 -10.44 2.13 -8.65
CA MET A 369 -11.77 1.56 -8.51
C MET A 369 -12.71 2.41 -7.64
N GLY A 370 -12.21 3.05 -6.59
CA GLY A 370 -13.00 3.97 -5.76
C GLY A 370 -13.52 5.16 -6.58
N ALA A 371 -12.62 5.87 -7.28
CA ALA A 371 -13.00 7.01 -8.13
C ALA A 371 -13.88 6.58 -9.31
N PHE A 372 -13.58 5.45 -9.94
CA PHE A 372 -14.37 4.90 -11.04
C PHE A 372 -15.78 4.52 -10.57
N GLY A 373 -15.89 3.88 -9.41
CA GLY A 373 -17.16 3.54 -8.79
C GLY A 373 -17.99 4.78 -8.44
N ALA A 374 -17.38 5.82 -7.87
CA ALA A 374 -18.05 7.09 -7.62
C ALA A 374 -18.59 7.71 -8.92
N ALA A 375 -17.80 7.71 -10.01
CA ALA A 375 -18.27 8.17 -11.31
C ALA A 375 -19.42 7.32 -11.87
N LEU A 376 -19.38 6.00 -11.69
CA LEU A 376 -20.49 5.11 -12.06
C LEU A 376 -21.76 5.39 -11.26
N VAL A 377 -21.65 5.65 -9.94
CA VAL A 377 -22.79 6.06 -9.11
C VAL A 377 -23.39 7.36 -9.62
N ALA A 378 -22.56 8.38 -9.88
CA ALA A 378 -23.01 9.63 -10.48
C ALA A 378 -23.78 9.39 -11.79
N ARG A 379 -23.27 8.52 -12.65
CA ARG A 379 -23.94 8.11 -13.90
C ARG A 379 -25.27 7.40 -13.65
N GLN A 380 -25.31 6.46 -12.70
CA GLN A 380 -26.49 5.69 -12.38
C GLN A 380 -27.63 6.56 -11.81
N HIS A 381 -27.30 7.60 -11.08
CA HIS A 381 -28.26 8.51 -10.45
C HIS A 381 -28.68 9.69 -11.34
N TYR A 382 -28.00 9.92 -12.46
CA TYR A 382 -28.37 10.97 -13.38
C TYR A 382 -29.68 10.68 -14.11
N ARG A 383 -30.61 11.64 -14.09
CA ARG A 383 -31.95 11.56 -14.74
C ARG A 383 -32.24 12.79 -15.58
N GLY A 384 -31.23 13.54 -16.00
CA GLY A 384 -31.41 14.78 -16.75
C GLY A 384 -31.58 16.03 -15.88
N GLN A 385 -31.43 15.92 -14.55
CA GLN A 385 -31.46 17.06 -13.63
C GLN A 385 -30.21 17.93 -13.76
N ASP A 386 -30.34 19.21 -13.33
CA ASP A 386 -29.20 20.10 -13.24
C ASP A 386 -28.22 19.62 -12.17
N THR A 387 -26.94 19.81 -12.42
CA THR A 387 -25.88 19.48 -11.47
C THR A 387 -25.68 20.59 -10.44
N THR A 388 -25.40 20.22 -9.21
CA THR A 388 -24.91 21.13 -8.16
C THR A 388 -23.37 21.27 -8.16
N THR A 389 -22.70 20.35 -8.86
CA THR A 389 -21.25 20.38 -9.00
C THR A 389 -20.79 21.68 -9.67
N ILE A 390 -20.01 22.48 -8.97
CA ILE A 390 -19.47 23.71 -9.52
C ILE A 390 -18.55 23.44 -10.72
N SER A 391 -18.39 24.43 -11.58
CA SER A 391 -17.52 24.30 -12.76
C SER A 391 -16.06 24.05 -12.38
N LEU A 392 -15.30 23.42 -13.27
CA LEU A 392 -13.86 23.19 -13.04
C LEU A 392 -13.12 24.50 -12.77
N GLU A 393 -13.54 25.60 -13.41
CA GLU A 393 -12.94 26.91 -13.20
C GLU A 393 -13.19 27.43 -11.78
N GLU A 394 -14.41 27.30 -11.27
CA GLU A 394 -14.75 27.64 -9.90
C GLU A 394 -14.00 26.77 -8.89
N MET A 395 -13.88 25.45 -9.13
CA MET A 395 -13.10 24.54 -8.29
C MET A 395 -11.63 24.99 -8.16
N LEU A 396 -11.04 25.51 -9.22
CA LEU A 396 -9.65 25.99 -9.22
C LEU A 396 -9.47 27.30 -8.47
N ARG A 397 -10.51 28.14 -8.42
CA ARG A 397 -10.49 29.43 -7.71
C ARG A 397 -10.76 29.30 -6.22
N LEU A 398 -11.19 28.13 -5.74
CA LEU A 398 -11.48 27.93 -4.33
C LEU A 398 -10.23 28.15 -3.48
N SER A 399 -10.34 29.04 -2.52
CA SER A 399 -9.41 29.16 -1.40
C SER A 399 -10.10 28.64 -0.14
N TYR A 400 -9.43 27.81 0.61
CA TYR A 400 -9.93 27.31 1.88
C TYR A 400 -8.92 27.59 2.99
N THR A 401 -9.44 27.91 4.17
CA THR A 401 -8.64 28.03 5.38
C THR A 401 -8.93 26.84 6.27
N SER A 402 -7.93 26.01 6.57
CA SER A 402 -8.07 25.00 7.60
C SER A 402 -7.94 25.66 8.98
N LYS A 403 -8.97 25.52 9.81
CA LYS A 403 -8.85 25.84 11.24
C LYS A 403 -8.63 24.52 11.98
N SER A 404 -7.45 24.37 12.61
CA SER A 404 -7.27 23.29 13.56
C SER A 404 -8.05 23.65 14.85
N ILE A 405 -9.11 22.94 15.10
CA ILE A 405 -9.86 23.05 16.36
C ILE A 405 -9.24 22.02 17.30
N ARG A 406 -8.60 22.48 18.39
CA ARG A 406 -8.29 21.59 19.50
C ARG A 406 -9.61 21.12 20.09
N CYS A 407 -9.84 19.81 20.07
CA CYS A 407 -10.98 19.22 20.75
C CYS A 407 -10.82 19.41 22.26
N GLY A 408 -11.46 20.43 22.79
CA GLY A 408 -11.41 20.76 24.22
C GLY A 408 -12.77 21.28 24.65
N GLY A 409 -13.73 20.36 24.86
CA GLY A 409 -15.06 20.75 25.34
C GLY A 409 -16.26 20.04 24.72
N CYS A 410 -16.07 19.03 23.89
CA CYS A 410 -17.19 18.16 23.54
C CYS A 410 -17.34 17.04 24.58
N SER A 411 -18.56 16.65 24.88
CA SER A 411 -18.91 15.56 25.81
C SER A 411 -18.41 14.17 25.39
N ASN A 412 -17.84 14.03 24.21
CA ASN A 412 -17.46 12.74 23.63
C ASN A 412 -16.01 12.28 23.98
N ASN A 413 -15.25 13.03 24.76
CA ASN A 413 -13.91 12.64 25.22
C ASN A 413 -13.08 11.86 24.16
N CYS A 414 -13.03 12.34 22.92
CA CYS A 414 -12.25 11.73 21.85
C CYS A 414 -10.75 11.94 22.18
N MET A 415 -10.05 10.88 22.59
CA MET A 415 -8.59 10.85 22.63
C MET A 415 -8.05 10.17 21.40
#